data_079be02eaa34aa8639fcca116d57ebe8
#
_entry.id   079be02eaa34aa8639fcca116d57ebe8
#
_cell.length_a   1.000
_cell.length_b   1.000
_cell.length_c   1.000
_cell.angle_alpha   90.00
_cell.angle_beta   90.00
_cell.angle_gamma   90.00
#
_symmetry.space_group_name_H-M   'P 1'
#
loop_
_entity.id
_entity.type
_entity.pdbx_description
1 polymer ?
#
loop_
_entity_poly.entity_id
_entity_poly.type
_entity_poly.pdbx_seq_one_letter_code
_entity_poly.pdbx_strand_id
1 'polypeptide(L)'
;VTDELKKNGKLEEVGGAYFITGLSSDAPTASNVEYYARIIKEKEILRSIIQSAVQMSTQAYESTEDATIILDQAEQILFDLSQDAERGRFKPIEPILHDVLDNWGSRKKGALTGIPTGYFDLDNLLSGLQKSDLIICAGRPSMGKTSLALCIARNAAVDYGHRVGLFSLEMSNSQLVERLITSEAKVDSHLVRTGRLPKNEWKKLSKAAGLLSDANIYIDDSAGLNIIDLRAKARQLKAEKDIDLLIVDYIQLLHSGVKIESRQQEISYISRSLKALAKDLNIPILALSQLSRAVENRTDHRPIMSDLRESGAIEQDADIILFIYRKYVYSKNEEDKGLGEIIVSKH
;
A
#
# COMPACT_ATOMS: atom_id res chain seq x y z
N VAL A 1 51.31 11.24 0.01
CA VAL A 1 51.32 10.85 -1.42
C VAL A 1 52.73 10.94 -1.97
N THR A 2 53.42 12.06 -1.84
CA THR A 2 54.79 12.28 -2.39
C THR A 2 55.80 11.25 -1.85
N ASP A 3 55.79 10.98 -0.54
CA ASP A 3 56.69 10.00 0.09
C ASP A 3 56.40 8.56 -0.36
N GLU A 4 55.15 8.21 -0.58
CA GLU A 4 54.76 6.87 -1.05
C GLU A 4 55.16 6.65 -2.51
N LEU A 5 54.96 7.67 -3.35
CA LEU A 5 55.41 7.65 -4.75
C LEU A 5 56.93 7.61 -4.88
N LYS A 6 57.65 8.28 -3.97
CA LYS A 6 59.11 8.24 -3.91
C LYS A 6 59.63 6.87 -3.52
N LYS A 7 58.99 6.21 -2.52
CA LYS A 7 59.32 4.83 -2.11
C LYS A 7 59.08 3.81 -3.23
N ASN A 8 58.07 4.03 -4.05
CA ASN A 8 57.72 3.15 -5.16
C ASN A 8 58.45 3.51 -6.47
N GLY A 9 59.36 4.48 -6.49
CA GLY A 9 60.11 4.90 -7.66
C GLY A 9 59.32 5.58 -8.77
N LYS A 10 58.05 5.95 -8.51
CA LYS A 10 57.11 6.48 -9.51
C LYS A 10 56.94 8.00 -9.46
N LEU A 11 57.69 8.68 -8.62
CA LEU A 11 57.50 10.11 -8.42
C LEU A 11 57.81 10.93 -9.70
N GLU A 12 58.84 10.55 -10.46
CA GLU A 12 59.21 11.24 -11.70
C GLU A 12 58.24 10.92 -12.85
N GLU A 13 57.69 9.70 -12.89
CA GLU A 13 56.69 9.31 -13.90
C GLU A 13 55.38 10.12 -13.81
N VAL A 14 55.03 10.58 -12.61
CA VAL A 14 53.81 11.37 -12.38
C VAL A 14 54.05 12.88 -12.41
N GLY A 15 55.23 13.33 -12.88
CA GLY A 15 55.56 14.75 -13.02
C GLY A 15 56.31 15.40 -11.83
N GLY A 16 56.82 14.57 -10.91
CA GLY A 16 57.64 15.01 -9.78
C GLY A 16 56.91 15.69 -8.63
N ALA A 17 57.67 16.09 -7.62
CA ALA A 17 57.09 16.71 -6.43
C ALA A 17 56.38 18.05 -6.72
N TYR A 18 56.86 18.78 -7.74
CA TYR A 18 56.26 20.05 -8.14
C TYR A 18 54.84 19.87 -8.70
N PHE A 19 54.61 18.86 -9.52
CA PHE A 19 53.29 18.55 -10.06
C PHE A 19 52.29 18.17 -8.95
N ILE A 20 52.73 17.35 -7.98
CA ILE A 20 51.90 16.95 -6.83
C ILE A 20 51.56 18.15 -5.93
N THR A 21 52.53 19.08 -5.75
CA THR A 21 52.30 20.30 -4.98
C THR A 21 51.35 21.24 -5.73
N GLY A 22 51.42 21.34 -7.06
CA GLY A 22 50.47 22.05 -7.91
C GLY A 22 49.05 21.51 -7.78
N LEU A 23 48.88 20.19 -7.85
CA LEU A 23 47.59 19.55 -7.63
C LEU A 23 47.00 19.86 -6.25
N SER A 24 47.86 19.99 -5.21
CA SER A 24 47.41 20.38 -3.87
C SER A 24 47.00 21.84 -3.78
N SER A 25 47.64 22.73 -4.58
CA SER A 25 47.30 24.15 -4.65
C SER A 25 46.03 24.41 -5.47
N ASP A 26 45.77 23.57 -6.46
CA ASP A 26 44.55 23.60 -7.29
C ASP A 26 43.39 22.86 -6.64
N ALA A 27 43.62 22.20 -5.49
CA ALA A 27 42.57 21.54 -4.75
C ALA A 27 41.53 22.58 -4.28
N PRO A 28 40.24 22.40 -4.63
CA PRO A 28 39.23 23.37 -4.27
C PRO A 28 39.12 23.55 -2.75
N THR A 29 38.95 24.79 -2.33
CA THR A 29 38.73 25.11 -0.91
C THR A 29 37.51 24.40 -0.38
N ALA A 30 37.49 24.08 0.91
CA ALA A 30 36.38 23.38 1.58
C ALA A 30 34.99 24.04 1.34
N SER A 31 34.96 25.31 0.94
CA SER A 31 33.76 26.05 0.58
C SER A 31 33.01 25.51 -0.66
N ASN A 32 33.67 24.72 -1.50
CA ASN A 32 33.09 24.18 -2.73
C ASN A 32 32.74 22.68 -2.65
N VAL A 33 32.83 22.06 -1.45
CA VAL A 33 32.57 20.63 -1.26
C VAL A 33 31.16 20.27 -1.70
N GLU A 34 30.16 21.08 -1.37
CA GLU A 34 28.76 20.84 -1.78
C GLU A 34 28.58 20.87 -3.32
N TYR A 35 29.28 21.79 -3.99
CA TYR A 35 29.24 21.88 -5.45
C TYR A 35 29.82 20.63 -6.11
N TYR A 36 30.98 20.16 -5.66
CA TYR A 36 31.61 18.95 -6.19
C TYR A 36 30.83 17.69 -5.81
N ALA A 37 30.28 17.62 -4.59
CA ALA A 37 29.40 16.53 -4.18
C ALA A 37 28.16 16.44 -5.07
N ARG A 38 27.58 17.58 -5.48
CA ARG A 38 26.45 17.62 -6.41
C ARG A 38 26.83 17.09 -7.78
N ILE A 39 28.00 17.47 -8.33
CA ILE A 39 28.47 16.95 -9.61
C ILE A 39 28.70 15.44 -9.55
N ILE A 40 29.34 14.96 -8.47
CA ILE A 40 29.54 13.51 -8.29
C ILE A 40 28.22 12.77 -8.23
N LYS A 41 27.25 13.28 -7.47
CA LYS A 41 25.92 12.69 -7.36
C LYS A 41 25.16 12.69 -8.69
N GLU A 42 25.26 13.77 -9.47
CA GLU A 42 24.69 13.83 -10.82
C GLU A 42 25.28 12.75 -11.74
N LYS A 43 26.60 12.58 -11.70
CA LYS A 43 27.27 11.54 -12.50
C LYS A 43 26.96 10.12 -12.00
N GLU A 44 26.76 9.92 -10.69
CA GLU A 44 26.27 8.67 -10.11
C GLU A 44 24.89 8.31 -10.67
N ILE A 45 23.93 9.26 -10.64
CA ILE A 45 22.58 9.06 -11.18
C ILE A 45 22.63 8.70 -12.67
N LEU A 46 23.43 9.42 -13.47
CA LEU A 46 23.56 9.12 -14.89
C LEU A 46 24.15 7.73 -15.16
N ARG A 47 25.13 7.29 -14.36
CA ARG A 47 25.69 5.92 -14.44
C ARG A 47 24.66 4.87 -14.06
N SER A 48 23.89 5.11 -12.99
CA SER A 48 22.83 4.20 -12.57
C SER A 48 21.74 4.07 -13.64
N ILE A 49 21.35 5.15 -14.31
CA ILE A 49 20.42 5.13 -15.45
C ILE A 49 20.99 4.25 -16.59
N ILE A 50 22.26 4.43 -16.94
CA ILE A 50 22.91 3.63 -18.00
C ILE A 50 22.93 2.14 -17.62
N GLN A 51 23.31 1.81 -16.37
CA GLN A 51 23.35 0.43 -15.90
C GLN A 51 21.97 -0.22 -15.92
N SER A 52 20.96 0.50 -15.44
CA SER A 52 19.57 0.02 -15.46
C SER A 52 19.04 -0.17 -16.88
N ALA A 53 19.36 0.73 -17.82
CA ALA A 53 18.99 0.59 -19.20
C ALA A 53 19.63 -0.65 -19.86
N VAL A 54 20.90 -0.91 -19.57
CA VAL A 54 21.60 -2.13 -20.03
C VAL A 54 20.96 -3.37 -19.42
N GLN A 55 20.64 -3.37 -18.14
CA GLN A 55 19.99 -4.49 -17.46
C GLN A 55 18.62 -4.78 -18.05
N MET A 56 17.78 -3.77 -18.25
CA MET A 56 16.45 -3.91 -18.87
C MET A 56 16.57 -4.45 -20.30
N SER A 57 17.54 -3.93 -21.08
CA SER A 57 17.79 -4.39 -22.44
C SER A 57 18.20 -5.87 -22.48
N THR A 58 19.14 -6.27 -21.61
CA THR A 58 19.60 -7.66 -21.50
C THR A 58 18.46 -8.59 -21.10
N GLN A 59 17.65 -8.20 -20.10
CA GLN A 59 16.48 -8.99 -19.69
C GLN A 59 15.48 -9.16 -20.83
N ALA A 60 15.20 -8.08 -21.60
CA ALA A 60 14.29 -8.14 -22.73
C ALA A 60 14.77 -9.05 -23.88
N TYR A 61 16.10 -9.17 -24.08
CA TYR A 61 16.68 -10.03 -25.11
C TYR A 61 16.83 -11.49 -24.68
N GLU A 62 17.16 -11.75 -23.42
CA GLU A 62 17.54 -13.08 -22.95
C GLU A 62 16.40 -13.82 -22.22
N SER A 63 15.36 -13.10 -21.78
CA SER A 63 14.28 -13.71 -21.03
C SER A 63 13.36 -14.54 -21.89
N THR A 64 12.95 -15.69 -21.35
CA THR A 64 11.88 -16.53 -21.88
C THR A 64 10.55 -16.34 -21.14
N GLU A 65 10.52 -15.36 -20.22
CA GLU A 65 9.34 -15.03 -19.41
C GLU A 65 8.32 -14.21 -20.24
N ASP A 66 7.10 -14.10 -19.71
CA ASP A 66 6.04 -13.29 -20.32
C ASP A 66 6.43 -11.81 -20.35
N ALA A 67 6.09 -11.11 -21.43
CA ALA A 67 6.42 -9.70 -21.62
C ALA A 67 5.89 -8.80 -20.48
N THR A 68 4.76 -9.16 -19.85
CA THR A 68 4.19 -8.44 -18.71
C THR A 68 5.05 -8.52 -17.46
N ILE A 69 5.72 -9.66 -17.24
CA ILE A 69 6.65 -9.86 -16.12
C ILE A 69 7.90 -9.00 -16.32
N ILE A 70 8.44 -8.98 -17.54
CA ILE A 70 9.62 -8.17 -17.89
C ILE A 70 9.30 -6.69 -17.77
N LEU A 71 8.09 -6.27 -18.15
CA LEU A 71 7.65 -4.88 -18.00
C LEU A 71 7.57 -4.46 -16.52
N ASP A 72 6.98 -5.28 -15.64
CA ASP A 72 6.94 -4.98 -14.19
C ASP A 72 8.35 -4.92 -13.58
N GLN A 73 9.25 -5.81 -14.00
CA GLN A 73 10.64 -5.77 -13.57
C GLN A 73 11.33 -4.48 -14.04
N ALA A 74 11.09 -4.04 -15.27
CA ALA A 74 11.62 -2.79 -15.79
C ALA A 74 11.04 -1.57 -15.05
N GLU A 75 9.74 -1.55 -14.78
CA GLU A 75 9.10 -0.52 -13.97
C GLU A 75 9.67 -0.49 -12.54
N GLN A 76 9.91 -1.65 -11.93
CA GLN A 76 10.53 -1.73 -10.62
C GLN A 76 11.95 -1.16 -10.63
N ILE A 77 12.78 -1.48 -11.64
CA ILE A 77 14.14 -0.94 -11.79
C ILE A 77 14.10 0.58 -11.92
N LEU A 78 13.20 1.14 -12.74
CA LEU A 78 13.04 2.59 -12.90
C LEU A 78 12.53 3.26 -11.62
N PHE A 79 11.60 2.61 -10.92
CA PHE A 79 11.09 3.09 -9.65
C PHE A 79 12.19 3.12 -8.58
N ASP A 80 12.95 2.04 -8.44
CA ASP A 80 14.07 1.95 -7.52
C ASP A 80 15.11 3.02 -7.84
N LEU A 81 15.40 3.27 -9.11
CA LEU A 81 16.33 4.30 -9.58
C LEU A 81 15.85 5.71 -9.23
N SER A 82 14.54 5.97 -9.34
CA SER A 82 13.95 7.25 -8.94
C SER A 82 13.98 7.44 -7.42
N GLN A 83 13.87 6.34 -6.66
CA GLN A 83 13.93 6.34 -5.21
C GLN A 83 15.38 6.26 -4.67
N ASP A 84 16.30 5.61 -5.38
CA ASP A 84 17.72 5.51 -5.00
C ASP A 84 18.46 6.86 -5.08
N ALA A 85 17.90 7.81 -5.81
CA ALA A 85 18.30 9.21 -5.63
C ALA A 85 18.07 9.67 -4.16
N GLU A 86 17.12 9.04 -3.44
CA GLU A 86 16.79 9.32 -2.03
C GLU A 86 16.93 8.10 -1.09
N ARG A 87 16.86 6.86 -1.60
CA ARG A 87 16.96 5.61 -0.82
C ARG A 87 18.32 4.94 -0.98
N GLY A 88 18.80 4.35 0.09
CA GLY A 88 19.97 3.44 0.05
C GLY A 88 21.13 3.83 0.93
N ARG A 89 21.06 4.93 1.66
CA ARG A 89 22.05 5.28 2.69
C ARG A 89 21.42 5.20 4.08
N PHE A 90 22.16 4.62 5.03
CA PHE A 90 21.86 4.86 6.43
C PHE A 90 21.72 6.37 6.62
N LYS A 91 20.50 6.81 6.97
CA LYS A 91 20.28 8.23 7.28
C LYS A 91 20.73 8.47 8.71
N PRO A 92 21.50 9.52 9.00
CA PRO A 92 21.75 9.92 10.37
C PRO A 92 20.42 10.13 11.09
N ILE A 93 20.33 9.72 12.34
CA ILE A 93 19.10 9.85 13.12
C ILE A 93 18.73 11.32 13.37
N GLU A 94 19.72 12.22 13.43
CA GLU A 94 19.56 13.61 13.79
C GLU A 94 18.52 14.38 12.95
N PRO A 95 18.56 14.42 11.59
CA PRO A 95 17.54 15.09 10.81
C PRO A 95 16.15 14.45 10.99
N ILE A 96 16.09 13.11 11.15
CA ILE A 96 14.84 12.40 11.38
C ILE A 96 14.23 12.77 12.72
N LEU A 97 15.06 12.97 13.76
CA LEU A 97 14.60 13.41 15.09
C LEU A 97 13.93 14.78 15.03
N HIS A 98 14.52 15.73 14.32
CA HIS A 98 13.94 17.07 14.15
C HIS A 98 12.57 16.98 13.47
N ASP A 99 12.46 16.26 12.35
CA ASP A 99 11.20 16.06 11.64
C ASP A 99 10.13 15.41 12.52
N VAL A 100 10.51 14.43 13.35
CA VAL A 100 9.59 13.74 14.26
C VAL A 100 9.13 14.67 15.39
N LEU A 101 10.04 15.42 15.98
CA LEU A 101 9.72 16.36 17.07
C LEU A 101 8.84 17.51 16.57
N ASP A 102 9.12 18.05 15.38
CA ASP A 102 8.32 19.10 14.77
C ASP A 102 6.90 18.59 14.44
N ASN A 103 6.80 17.38 13.93
CA ASN A 103 5.51 16.71 13.73
C ASN A 103 4.75 16.48 15.03
N TRP A 104 5.41 16.12 16.12
CA TRP A 104 4.74 15.97 17.43
C TRP A 104 4.32 17.32 18.00
N GLY A 105 5.16 18.35 17.88
CA GLY A 105 4.87 19.70 18.37
C GLY A 105 3.71 20.39 17.65
N SER A 106 3.53 20.08 16.35
CA SER A 106 2.46 20.65 15.53
C SER A 106 1.11 19.93 15.68
N ARG A 107 1.07 18.74 16.31
CA ARG A 107 -0.15 17.95 16.48
C ARG A 107 -1.16 18.64 17.39
N LYS A 108 -2.38 18.83 16.87
CA LYS A 108 -3.51 19.21 17.70
C LYS A 108 -3.87 18.06 18.64
N LYS A 109 -4.19 18.37 19.90
CA LYS A 109 -4.61 17.37 20.90
C LYS A 109 -5.83 16.60 20.38
N GLY A 110 -5.70 15.26 20.27
CA GLY A 110 -6.76 14.38 19.75
C GLY A 110 -6.83 14.24 18.24
N ALA A 111 -5.91 14.82 17.46
CA ALA A 111 -5.83 14.58 16.01
C ALA A 111 -5.29 13.19 15.74
N LEU A 112 -5.95 12.46 14.83
CA LEU A 112 -5.48 11.16 14.33
C LEU A 112 -4.21 11.36 13.49
N THR A 113 -3.30 10.40 13.57
CA THR A 113 -2.04 10.42 12.80
C THR A 113 -2.16 9.75 11.45
N GLY A 114 -3.06 8.77 11.38
CA GLY A 114 -3.39 8.02 10.18
C GLY A 114 -4.70 8.46 9.55
N ILE A 115 -5.13 7.73 8.52
CA ILE A 115 -6.40 7.97 7.83
C ILE A 115 -7.55 7.48 8.72
N PRO A 116 -8.54 8.33 9.02
CA PRO A 116 -9.67 7.95 9.82
C PRO A 116 -10.51 6.85 9.18
N THR A 117 -10.87 5.84 9.96
CA THR A 117 -11.83 4.81 9.53
C THR A 117 -13.28 5.29 9.64
N GLY A 118 -13.52 6.32 10.47
CA GLY A 118 -14.84 6.81 10.83
C GLY A 118 -15.53 5.99 11.93
N TYR A 119 -14.84 5.01 12.51
CA TYR A 119 -15.28 4.25 13.67
C TYR A 119 -14.50 4.71 14.89
N PHE A 120 -15.16 5.44 15.77
CA PHE A 120 -14.55 6.15 16.91
C PHE A 120 -13.62 5.25 17.74
N ASP A 121 -14.11 4.09 18.18
CA ASP A 121 -13.32 3.19 19.01
C ASP A 121 -12.15 2.58 18.28
N LEU A 122 -12.32 2.26 16.99
CA LEU A 122 -11.26 1.75 16.14
C LEU A 122 -10.20 2.83 15.89
N ASP A 123 -10.62 4.05 15.61
CA ASP A 123 -9.74 5.20 15.39
C ASP A 123 -8.97 5.57 16.66
N ASN A 124 -9.59 5.49 17.84
CA ASN A 124 -8.90 5.68 19.13
C ASN A 124 -7.82 4.61 19.37
N LEU A 125 -8.11 3.36 19.01
CA LEU A 125 -7.17 2.25 19.22
C LEU A 125 -5.99 2.30 18.24
N LEU A 126 -6.26 2.57 16.93
CA LEU A 126 -5.26 2.54 15.88
C LEU A 126 -4.63 3.92 15.59
N SER A 127 -5.22 5.00 16.12
CA SER A 127 -4.91 6.38 15.72
C SER A 127 -5.11 6.63 14.23
N GLY A 128 -6.08 5.92 13.61
CA GLY A 128 -6.30 5.85 12.17
C GLY A 128 -5.38 4.85 11.46
N LEU A 129 -5.57 4.66 10.15
CA LEU A 129 -4.76 3.76 9.34
C LEU A 129 -3.43 4.44 8.99
N GLN A 130 -2.31 3.88 9.45
CA GLN A 130 -0.99 4.51 9.34
C GLN A 130 -0.37 4.27 7.95
N LYS A 131 0.42 5.24 7.48
CA LYS A 131 1.16 5.10 6.22
C LYS A 131 2.10 3.90 6.26
N SER A 132 2.26 3.24 5.12
CA SER A 132 3.11 2.06 4.93
C SER A 132 2.63 0.79 5.66
N ASP A 133 1.45 0.82 6.32
CA ASP A 133 0.90 -0.35 6.97
C ASP A 133 0.10 -1.21 6.00
N LEU A 134 0.26 -2.53 6.16
CA LEU A 134 -0.63 -3.53 5.59
C LEU A 134 -1.65 -3.94 6.66
N ILE A 135 -2.90 -3.57 6.44
CA ILE A 135 -4.04 -3.89 7.30
C ILE A 135 -4.83 -5.03 6.67
N ILE A 136 -4.96 -6.14 7.38
CA ILE A 136 -5.78 -7.27 6.95
C ILE A 136 -7.13 -7.24 7.67
N CYS A 137 -8.21 -7.20 6.89
CA CYS A 137 -9.55 -7.32 7.41
C CYS A 137 -10.13 -8.68 6.99
N ALA A 138 -10.24 -9.61 7.94
CA ALA A 138 -10.62 -10.98 7.65
C ALA A 138 -11.95 -11.40 8.28
N GLY A 139 -12.65 -12.33 7.63
CA GLY A 139 -13.91 -12.88 8.13
C GLY A 139 -14.46 -13.97 7.20
N ARG A 140 -15.39 -14.76 7.73
CA ARG A 140 -16.13 -15.74 6.92
C ARG A 140 -17.06 -15.03 5.92
N PRO A 141 -17.52 -15.72 4.85
CA PRO A 141 -18.53 -15.17 3.96
C PRO A 141 -19.75 -14.63 4.73
N SER A 142 -20.38 -13.58 4.22
CA SER A 142 -21.57 -12.94 4.81
C SER A 142 -21.35 -12.20 6.14
N MET A 143 -20.12 -12.13 6.64
CA MET A 143 -19.79 -11.33 7.85
C MET A 143 -19.76 -9.82 7.59
N GLY A 144 -19.67 -9.37 6.34
CA GLY A 144 -19.72 -7.96 5.98
C GLY A 144 -18.38 -7.31 5.71
N LYS A 145 -17.34 -8.07 5.33
CA LYS A 145 -15.99 -7.55 4.99
C LYS A 145 -16.05 -6.39 3.99
N THR A 146 -16.59 -6.66 2.80
CA THR A 146 -16.77 -5.65 1.75
C THR A 146 -17.58 -4.45 2.23
N SER A 147 -18.65 -4.68 3.02
CA SER A 147 -19.45 -3.58 3.58
C SER A 147 -18.64 -2.68 4.51
N LEU A 148 -17.83 -3.27 5.41
CA LEU A 148 -16.95 -2.49 6.29
C LEU A 148 -15.91 -1.70 5.48
N ALA A 149 -15.27 -2.33 4.48
CA ALA A 149 -14.29 -1.68 3.63
C ALA A 149 -14.90 -0.51 2.84
N LEU A 150 -16.12 -0.68 2.31
CA LEU A 150 -16.84 0.40 1.63
C LEU A 150 -17.25 1.52 2.58
N CYS A 151 -17.62 1.21 3.83
CA CYS A 151 -17.89 2.25 4.84
C CYS A 151 -16.62 3.02 5.18
N ILE A 152 -15.48 2.35 5.36
CA ILE A 152 -14.19 3.02 5.57
C ILE A 152 -13.81 3.89 4.37
N ALA A 153 -13.96 3.38 3.14
CA ALA A 153 -13.71 4.14 1.91
C ALA A 153 -14.57 5.40 1.85
N ARG A 154 -15.88 5.25 2.11
CA ARG A 154 -16.83 6.37 2.13
C ARG A 154 -16.47 7.38 3.22
N ASN A 155 -16.23 6.92 4.44
CA ASN A 155 -15.88 7.82 5.55
C ASN A 155 -14.59 8.59 5.23
N ALA A 156 -13.54 7.89 4.81
CA ALA A 156 -12.28 8.53 4.46
C ALA A 156 -12.43 9.56 3.32
N ALA A 157 -13.20 9.23 2.27
CA ALA A 157 -13.32 10.10 1.12
C ALA A 157 -14.33 11.25 1.32
N VAL A 158 -15.50 10.97 1.93
CA VAL A 158 -16.58 11.95 2.05
C VAL A 158 -16.41 12.84 3.29
N ASP A 159 -16.14 12.24 4.45
CA ASP A 159 -16.10 12.99 5.71
C ASP A 159 -14.73 13.65 5.95
N TYR A 160 -13.66 13.05 5.42
CA TYR A 160 -12.29 13.52 5.65
C TYR A 160 -11.53 13.96 4.39
N GLY A 161 -12.13 13.82 3.20
CA GLY A 161 -11.57 14.34 1.94
C GLY A 161 -10.37 13.56 1.39
N HIS A 162 -10.11 12.35 1.91
CA HIS A 162 -9.03 11.49 1.42
C HIS A 162 -9.36 10.87 0.06
N ARG A 163 -8.32 10.51 -0.70
CA ARG A 163 -8.44 9.86 -2.00
C ARG A 163 -8.23 8.37 -1.83
N VAL A 164 -9.23 7.58 -2.21
CA VAL A 164 -9.27 6.13 -1.98
C VAL A 164 -9.27 5.38 -3.29
N GLY A 165 -8.31 4.47 -3.48
CA GLY A 165 -8.32 3.47 -4.54
C GLY A 165 -8.91 2.16 -4.04
N LEU A 166 -9.75 1.52 -4.85
CA LEU A 166 -10.40 0.25 -4.52
C LEU A 166 -10.24 -0.74 -5.69
N PHE A 167 -9.55 -1.85 -5.45
CA PHE A 167 -9.57 -3.00 -6.34
C PHE A 167 -10.64 -3.99 -5.88
N SER A 168 -11.63 -4.25 -6.74
CA SER A 168 -12.71 -5.19 -6.50
C SER A 168 -12.58 -6.39 -7.42
N LEU A 169 -12.18 -7.52 -6.86
CA LEU A 169 -11.95 -8.75 -7.63
C LEU A 169 -13.16 -9.67 -7.63
N GLU A 170 -14.15 -9.42 -6.78
CA GLU A 170 -15.36 -10.21 -6.63
C GLU A 170 -16.60 -9.53 -7.23
N MET A 171 -16.69 -8.21 -7.12
CA MET A 171 -17.88 -7.45 -7.46
C MET A 171 -17.61 -6.42 -8.56
N SER A 172 -18.59 -6.22 -9.44
CA SER A 172 -18.51 -5.18 -10.46
C SER A 172 -18.63 -3.77 -9.87
N ASN A 173 -18.09 -2.78 -10.59
CA ASN A 173 -18.21 -1.36 -10.25
C ASN A 173 -19.65 -0.95 -9.95
N SER A 174 -20.60 -1.37 -10.79
CA SER A 174 -22.02 -1.06 -10.61
C SER A 174 -22.57 -1.58 -9.28
N GLN A 175 -22.21 -2.81 -8.89
CA GLN A 175 -22.65 -3.40 -7.62
C GLN A 175 -22.06 -2.68 -6.40
N LEU A 176 -20.82 -2.23 -6.48
CA LEU A 176 -20.17 -1.47 -5.42
C LEU A 176 -20.81 -0.09 -5.26
N VAL A 177 -21.05 0.60 -6.38
CA VAL A 177 -21.70 1.92 -6.39
C VAL A 177 -23.14 1.80 -5.86
N GLU A 178 -23.89 0.78 -6.26
CA GLU A 178 -25.23 0.50 -5.71
C GLU A 178 -25.19 0.33 -4.18
N ARG A 179 -24.20 -0.42 -3.65
CA ARG A 179 -24.00 -0.58 -2.21
C ARG A 179 -23.63 0.70 -1.51
N LEU A 180 -22.74 1.51 -2.10
CA LEU A 180 -22.35 2.81 -1.54
C LEU A 180 -23.55 3.75 -1.46
N ILE A 181 -24.32 3.89 -2.56
CA ILE A 181 -25.49 4.78 -2.62
C ILE A 181 -26.57 4.32 -1.63
N THR A 182 -26.89 3.03 -1.60
CA THR A 182 -27.94 2.49 -0.70
C THR A 182 -27.54 2.59 0.77
N SER A 183 -26.28 2.37 1.08
CA SER A 183 -25.73 2.54 2.43
C SER A 183 -25.77 4.00 2.88
N GLU A 184 -25.33 4.93 2.04
CA GLU A 184 -25.35 6.37 2.32
C GLU A 184 -26.78 6.90 2.48
N ALA A 185 -27.70 6.48 1.62
CA ALA A 185 -29.11 6.84 1.69
C ALA A 185 -29.86 6.17 2.85
N LYS A 186 -29.27 5.15 3.49
CA LYS A 186 -29.91 4.27 4.49
C LYS A 186 -31.18 3.65 3.95
N VAL A 187 -31.15 3.18 2.70
CA VAL A 187 -32.25 2.55 1.98
C VAL A 187 -31.96 1.07 1.81
N ASP A 188 -32.98 0.22 1.96
CA ASP A 188 -32.83 -1.21 1.75
C ASP A 188 -32.50 -1.52 0.28
N SER A 189 -31.32 -2.07 0.03
CA SER A 189 -30.85 -2.46 -1.31
C SER A 189 -31.75 -3.50 -1.98
N HIS A 190 -32.48 -4.33 -1.22
CA HIS A 190 -33.43 -5.27 -1.76
C HIS A 190 -34.59 -4.56 -2.45
N LEU A 191 -35.08 -3.44 -1.89
CA LEU A 191 -36.17 -2.66 -2.48
C LEU A 191 -35.71 -2.00 -3.80
N VAL A 192 -34.47 -1.54 -3.86
CA VAL A 192 -33.89 -0.97 -5.09
C VAL A 192 -33.79 -2.06 -6.16
N ARG A 193 -33.20 -3.21 -5.83
CA ARG A 193 -32.98 -4.31 -6.77
C ARG A 193 -34.28 -4.93 -7.29
N THR A 194 -35.33 -4.96 -6.47
CA THR A 194 -36.64 -5.50 -6.87
C THR A 194 -37.56 -4.47 -7.54
N GLY A 195 -37.11 -3.21 -7.70
CA GLY A 195 -37.90 -2.14 -8.27
C GLY A 195 -39.09 -1.70 -7.41
N ARG A 196 -39.12 -2.09 -6.13
CA ARG A 196 -40.20 -1.79 -5.18
C ARG A 196 -39.91 -0.58 -4.30
N LEU A 197 -39.02 0.28 -4.74
CA LEU A 197 -38.62 1.47 -3.97
C LEU A 197 -39.74 2.50 -3.95
N PRO A 198 -40.19 2.97 -2.75
CA PRO A 198 -41.16 4.03 -2.62
C PRO A 198 -40.64 5.34 -3.23
N LYS A 199 -41.57 6.13 -3.84
CA LYS A 199 -41.17 7.39 -4.52
C LYS A 199 -40.44 8.40 -3.60
N ASN A 200 -40.79 8.44 -2.33
CA ASN A 200 -40.14 9.31 -1.34
C ASN A 200 -38.69 8.95 -1.06
N GLU A 201 -38.32 7.68 -1.22
CA GLU A 201 -36.92 7.23 -1.00
C GLU A 201 -35.97 7.65 -2.14
N TRP A 202 -36.50 7.95 -3.34
CA TRP A 202 -35.69 8.42 -4.47
C TRP A 202 -34.94 9.71 -4.17
N LYS A 203 -35.53 10.60 -3.35
CA LYS A 203 -34.86 11.83 -2.93
C LYS A 203 -33.61 11.56 -2.09
N LYS A 204 -33.68 10.53 -1.23
CA LYS A 204 -32.52 10.12 -0.40
C LYS A 204 -31.41 9.54 -1.27
N LEU A 205 -31.76 8.68 -2.25
CA LEU A 205 -30.80 8.14 -3.21
C LEU A 205 -30.15 9.23 -4.05
N SER A 206 -30.93 10.21 -4.55
CA SER A 206 -30.39 11.32 -5.34
C SER A 206 -29.44 12.20 -4.51
N LYS A 207 -29.77 12.45 -3.23
CA LYS A 207 -28.88 13.20 -2.33
C LYS A 207 -27.59 12.41 -2.06
N ALA A 208 -27.70 11.13 -1.79
CA ALA A 208 -26.54 10.24 -1.57
C ALA A 208 -25.64 10.16 -2.82
N ALA A 209 -26.24 10.04 -4.01
CA ALA A 209 -25.51 10.04 -5.28
C ALA A 209 -24.78 11.37 -5.51
N GLY A 210 -25.40 12.51 -5.22
CA GLY A 210 -24.76 13.82 -5.30
C GLY A 210 -23.55 13.92 -4.37
N LEU A 211 -23.67 13.44 -3.12
CA LEU A 211 -22.59 13.47 -2.15
C LEU A 211 -21.43 12.54 -2.55
N LEU A 212 -21.75 11.37 -3.10
CA LEU A 212 -20.73 10.41 -3.55
C LEU A 212 -20.08 10.81 -4.89
N SER A 213 -20.74 11.62 -5.71
CA SER A 213 -20.16 12.12 -6.97
C SER A 213 -18.96 13.02 -6.75
N ASP A 214 -18.94 13.74 -5.63
CA ASP A 214 -17.85 14.63 -5.24
C ASP A 214 -16.75 13.91 -4.46
N ALA A 215 -16.97 12.63 -4.09
CA ALA A 215 -16.04 11.85 -3.32
C ALA A 215 -14.90 11.30 -4.20
N ASN A 216 -13.68 11.38 -3.70
CA ASN A 216 -12.48 10.91 -4.40
C ASN A 216 -12.31 9.38 -4.21
N ILE A 217 -13.21 8.58 -4.78
CA ILE A 217 -13.16 7.10 -4.75
C ILE A 217 -12.94 6.61 -6.19
N TYR A 218 -11.85 5.86 -6.40
CA TYR A 218 -11.45 5.30 -7.69
C TYR A 218 -11.56 3.79 -7.62
N ILE A 219 -12.34 3.16 -8.50
CA ILE A 219 -12.66 1.74 -8.46
C ILE A 219 -12.13 1.04 -9.73
N ASP A 220 -11.47 -0.10 -9.54
CA ASP A 220 -11.07 -1.02 -10.61
C ASP A 220 -11.70 -2.40 -10.31
N ASP A 221 -12.51 -2.92 -11.25
CA ASP A 221 -13.16 -4.23 -11.17
C ASP A 221 -12.60 -5.24 -12.21
N SER A 222 -11.34 -5.06 -12.61
CA SER A 222 -10.69 -5.96 -13.55
C SER A 222 -10.65 -7.39 -13.00
N ALA A 223 -11.28 -8.31 -13.71
CA ALA A 223 -11.31 -9.72 -13.34
C ALA A 223 -9.96 -10.40 -13.62
N GLY A 224 -9.58 -11.36 -12.74
CA GLY A 224 -8.37 -12.17 -12.95
C GLY A 224 -7.06 -11.39 -12.79
N LEU A 225 -7.07 -10.30 -12.06
CA LEU A 225 -5.90 -9.47 -11.82
C LEU A 225 -4.80 -10.25 -11.07
N ASN A 226 -3.59 -10.19 -11.58
CA ASN A 226 -2.42 -10.68 -10.86
C ASN A 226 -1.80 -9.56 -10.00
N ILE A 227 -0.93 -9.94 -9.06
CA ILE A 227 -0.33 -8.97 -8.12
C ILE A 227 0.60 -7.98 -8.82
N ILE A 228 1.20 -8.38 -9.95
CA ILE A 228 2.11 -7.54 -10.75
C ILE A 228 1.31 -6.39 -11.36
N ASP A 229 0.21 -6.72 -12.05
CA ASP A 229 -0.68 -5.71 -12.66
C ASP A 229 -1.33 -4.81 -11.60
N LEU A 230 -1.71 -5.37 -10.45
CA LEU A 230 -2.24 -4.58 -9.33
C LEU A 230 -1.22 -3.53 -8.88
N ARG A 231 0.05 -3.93 -8.72
CA ARG A 231 1.12 -3.01 -8.32
C ARG A 231 1.33 -1.90 -9.34
N ALA A 232 1.38 -2.24 -10.64
CA ALA A 232 1.53 -1.27 -11.73
C ALA A 232 0.37 -0.26 -11.74
N LYS A 233 -0.88 -0.74 -11.71
CA LYS A 233 -2.08 0.11 -11.64
C LYS A 233 -2.13 0.98 -10.37
N ALA A 234 -1.74 0.45 -9.22
CA ALA A 234 -1.70 1.20 -7.97
C ALA A 234 -0.66 2.33 -7.99
N ARG A 235 0.54 2.07 -8.58
CA ARG A 235 1.57 3.11 -8.80
C ARG A 235 1.08 4.20 -9.75
N GLN A 236 0.46 3.80 -10.87
CA GLN A 236 -0.13 4.75 -11.81
C GLN A 236 -1.19 5.61 -11.13
N LEU A 237 -2.13 5.00 -10.40
CA LEU A 237 -3.18 5.72 -9.67
C LEU A 237 -2.59 6.65 -8.60
N LYS A 238 -1.53 6.24 -7.91
CA LYS A 238 -0.82 7.10 -6.96
C LYS A 238 -0.16 8.29 -7.66
N ALA A 239 0.47 8.08 -8.80
CA ALA A 239 1.11 9.14 -9.57
C ALA A 239 0.09 10.14 -10.16
N GLU A 240 -1.05 9.66 -10.67
CA GLU A 240 -2.06 10.49 -11.33
C GLU A 240 -3.00 11.20 -10.35
N LYS A 241 -3.42 10.51 -9.30
CA LYS A 241 -4.45 10.97 -8.37
C LYS A 241 -3.95 11.20 -6.95
N ASP A 242 -2.71 10.82 -6.66
CA ASP A 242 -2.09 10.93 -5.34
C ASP A 242 -2.97 10.32 -4.22
N ILE A 243 -3.41 9.08 -4.41
CA ILE A 243 -4.28 8.37 -3.45
C ILE A 243 -3.64 8.27 -2.06
N ASP A 244 -4.49 8.28 -1.03
CA ASP A 244 -4.10 8.21 0.37
C ASP A 244 -4.30 6.82 0.98
N LEU A 245 -5.28 6.06 0.48
CA LEU A 245 -5.64 4.71 0.94
C LEU A 245 -5.87 3.80 -0.26
N LEU A 246 -5.39 2.57 -0.18
CA LEU A 246 -5.69 1.51 -1.13
C LEU A 246 -6.46 0.38 -0.46
N ILE A 247 -7.55 -0.08 -1.09
CA ILE A 247 -8.37 -1.21 -0.63
C ILE A 247 -8.31 -2.32 -1.66
N VAL A 248 -8.19 -3.58 -1.21
CA VAL A 248 -8.16 -4.77 -2.08
C VAL A 248 -9.18 -5.80 -1.60
N ASP A 249 -10.20 -6.07 -2.39
CA ASP A 249 -11.29 -7.01 -2.06
C ASP A 249 -11.35 -8.17 -3.07
N TYR A 250 -10.84 -9.37 -2.75
CA TYR A 250 -10.09 -9.85 -1.63
C TYR A 250 -8.88 -10.67 -2.10
N ILE A 251 -7.87 -10.83 -1.24
CA ILE A 251 -6.53 -11.33 -1.57
C ILE A 251 -6.56 -12.71 -2.27
N GLN A 252 -7.46 -13.61 -1.86
CA GLN A 252 -7.52 -14.96 -2.41
C GLN A 252 -8.03 -15.03 -3.86
N LEU A 253 -8.48 -13.95 -4.45
CA LEU A 253 -8.79 -13.88 -5.90
C LEU A 253 -7.61 -13.40 -6.73
N LEU A 254 -6.55 -12.87 -6.09
CA LEU A 254 -5.32 -12.51 -6.77
C LEU A 254 -4.53 -13.75 -7.17
N HIS A 255 -3.83 -13.62 -8.28
CA HIS A 255 -2.82 -14.56 -8.75
C HIS A 255 -1.43 -13.96 -8.60
N SER A 256 -0.42 -14.83 -8.46
CA SER A 256 0.97 -14.36 -8.33
C SER A 256 1.53 -13.72 -9.60
N GLY A 257 0.99 -14.10 -10.78
CA GLY A 257 1.57 -13.75 -12.09
C GLY A 257 2.82 -14.55 -12.43
N VAL A 258 3.35 -15.33 -11.48
CA VAL A 258 4.51 -16.21 -11.64
C VAL A 258 4.14 -17.64 -11.28
N LYS A 259 4.87 -18.62 -11.81
CA LYS A 259 4.60 -20.04 -11.54
C LYS A 259 5.03 -20.39 -10.11
N ILE A 260 4.06 -20.68 -9.25
CA ILE A 260 4.26 -21.07 -7.85
C ILE A 260 3.60 -22.42 -7.63
N GLU A 261 4.29 -23.31 -6.91
CA GLU A 261 3.89 -24.72 -6.75
C GLU A 261 2.69 -24.93 -5.81
N SER A 262 2.50 -24.06 -4.81
CA SER A 262 1.42 -24.21 -3.86
C SER A 262 0.64 -22.91 -3.63
N ARG A 263 -0.67 -23.05 -3.39
CA ARG A 263 -1.53 -21.92 -3.07
C ARG A 263 -1.07 -21.15 -1.83
N GLN A 264 -0.54 -21.84 -0.84
CA GLN A 264 0.00 -21.22 0.37
C GLN A 264 1.20 -20.33 0.07
N GLN A 265 2.12 -20.78 -0.79
CA GLN A 265 3.26 -19.98 -1.22
C GLN A 265 2.82 -18.79 -2.06
N GLU A 266 1.82 -18.97 -2.91
CA GLU A 266 1.24 -17.91 -3.73
C GLU A 266 0.63 -16.80 -2.87
N ILE A 267 -0.17 -17.13 -1.87
CA ILE A 267 -0.72 -16.15 -0.92
C ILE A 267 0.39 -15.47 -0.12
N SER A 268 1.44 -16.20 0.25
CA SER A 268 2.61 -15.64 0.92
C SER A 268 3.36 -14.63 0.04
N TYR A 269 3.48 -14.91 -1.25
CA TYR A 269 4.07 -13.99 -2.21
C TYR A 269 3.22 -12.73 -2.38
N ILE A 270 1.90 -12.88 -2.51
CA ILE A 270 0.95 -11.76 -2.63
C ILE A 270 0.99 -10.88 -1.39
N SER A 271 0.97 -11.47 -0.18
CA SER A 271 1.02 -10.74 1.08
C SER A 271 2.28 -9.87 1.20
N ARG A 272 3.45 -10.47 0.94
CA ARG A 272 4.73 -9.73 0.93
C ARG A 272 4.75 -8.62 -0.12
N SER A 273 4.19 -8.90 -1.30
CA SER A 273 4.10 -7.90 -2.38
C SER A 273 3.20 -6.73 -2.00
N LEU A 274 2.07 -6.97 -1.31
CA LEU A 274 1.19 -5.91 -0.80
C LEU A 274 1.87 -5.10 0.30
N LYS A 275 2.62 -5.73 1.21
CA LYS A 275 3.40 -5.01 2.24
C LYS A 275 4.51 -4.15 1.61
N ALA A 276 5.20 -4.68 0.61
CA ALA A 276 6.19 -3.91 -0.15
C ALA A 276 5.51 -2.71 -0.83
N LEU A 277 4.36 -2.92 -1.50
CA LEU A 277 3.61 -1.86 -2.16
C LEU A 277 3.16 -0.76 -1.18
N ALA A 278 2.69 -1.11 0.03
CA ALA A 278 2.32 -0.15 1.06
C ALA A 278 3.50 0.77 1.45
N LYS A 279 4.70 0.18 1.58
CA LYS A 279 5.94 0.93 1.85
C LYS A 279 6.35 1.80 0.65
N ASP A 280 6.28 1.25 -0.57
CA ASP A 280 6.67 1.94 -1.80
C ASP A 280 5.82 3.18 -2.05
N LEU A 281 4.51 3.05 -1.91
CA LEU A 281 3.56 4.15 -2.11
C LEU A 281 3.44 5.06 -0.87
N ASN A 282 3.97 4.63 0.28
CA ASN A 282 3.85 5.31 1.57
C ASN A 282 2.38 5.62 1.94
N ILE A 283 1.50 4.65 1.72
CA ILE A 283 0.07 4.70 2.07
C ILE A 283 -0.35 3.42 2.77
N PRO A 284 -1.40 3.43 3.61
CA PRO A 284 -2.01 2.20 4.11
C PRO A 284 -2.66 1.40 3.00
N ILE A 285 -2.55 0.07 3.10
CA ILE A 285 -3.30 -0.87 2.27
C ILE A 285 -4.21 -1.69 3.15
N LEU A 286 -5.53 -1.57 2.94
CA LEU A 286 -6.55 -2.40 3.57
C LEU A 286 -6.89 -3.57 2.64
N ALA A 287 -6.40 -4.76 2.96
CA ALA A 287 -6.64 -5.95 2.17
C ALA A 287 -7.63 -6.88 2.87
N LEU A 288 -8.68 -7.26 2.15
CA LEU A 288 -9.68 -8.18 2.67
C LEU A 288 -9.22 -9.63 2.50
N SER A 289 -9.54 -10.46 3.48
CA SER A 289 -9.17 -11.88 3.48
C SER A 289 -10.33 -12.75 3.93
N GLN A 290 -10.47 -13.91 3.30
CA GLN A 290 -11.42 -14.91 3.74
C GLN A 290 -10.76 -15.85 4.73
N LEU A 291 -11.47 -16.15 5.84
CA LEU A 291 -11.00 -17.10 6.85
C LEU A 291 -11.29 -18.55 6.42
N SER A 292 -10.48 -19.47 6.93
CA SER A 292 -10.66 -20.91 6.74
C SER A 292 -11.97 -21.39 7.36
N ARG A 293 -12.46 -22.56 6.92
CA ARG A 293 -13.70 -23.16 7.47
C ARG A 293 -13.51 -23.68 8.91
N ALA A 294 -12.30 -23.73 9.43
CA ALA A 294 -12.02 -24.18 10.79
C ALA A 294 -12.75 -23.38 11.87
N VAL A 295 -13.04 -22.09 11.59
CA VAL A 295 -13.88 -21.25 12.47
C VAL A 295 -15.24 -21.88 12.74
N GLU A 296 -15.84 -22.57 11.76
CA GLU A 296 -17.20 -23.15 11.86
C GLU A 296 -17.24 -24.39 12.76
N ASN A 297 -16.09 -25.01 13.04
CA ASN A 297 -15.99 -26.17 13.89
C ASN A 297 -15.88 -25.83 15.41
N ARG A 298 -15.75 -24.54 15.74
CA ARG A 298 -15.72 -24.07 17.13
C ARG A 298 -17.09 -23.71 17.62
N THR A 299 -17.32 -23.89 18.90
CA THR A 299 -18.62 -23.65 19.55
C THR A 299 -19.01 -22.15 19.56
N ASP A 300 -18.02 -21.27 19.67
CA ASP A 300 -18.22 -19.82 19.72
C ASP A 300 -18.17 -19.15 18.33
N HIS A 301 -17.66 -19.87 17.32
CA HIS A 301 -17.45 -19.38 15.96
C HIS A 301 -16.66 -18.07 15.88
N ARG A 302 -15.95 -17.69 16.94
CA ARG A 302 -15.14 -16.46 16.95
C ARG A 302 -13.84 -16.68 16.21
N PRO A 303 -13.46 -15.75 15.31
CA PRO A 303 -12.23 -15.86 14.57
C PRO A 303 -11.01 -15.64 15.47
N ILE A 304 -9.94 -16.38 15.20
CA ILE A 304 -8.62 -16.26 15.84
C ILE A 304 -7.52 -16.27 14.78
N MET A 305 -6.30 -15.91 15.15
CA MET A 305 -5.16 -15.79 14.22
C MET A 305 -4.92 -17.08 13.41
N SER A 306 -5.05 -18.25 14.02
CA SER A 306 -4.87 -19.53 13.32
C SER A 306 -5.87 -19.81 12.21
N ASP A 307 -6.97 -19.05 12.10
CA ASP A 307 -7.96 -19.20 11.04
C ASP A 307 -7.51 -18.56 9.71
N LEU A 308 -6.44 -17.77 9.75
CA LEU A 308 -5.69 -17.30 8.58
C LEU A 308 -4.76 -18.39 8.01
N ARG A 309 -4.93 -19.65 8.39
CA ARG A 309 -3.99 -20.78 8.30
C ARG A 309 -3.51 -21.18 6.90
N GLU A 310 -4.24 -20.83 5.83
CA GLU A 310 -3.73 -20.97 4.46
C GLU A 310 -2.67 -19.89 4.12
N SER A 311 -2.37 -19.02 5.08
CA SER A 311 -1.62 -17.79 4.90
C SER A 311 -0.83 -17.43 6.16
N GLY A 312 -0.06 -18.35 6.74
CA GLY A 312 0.82 -18.04 7.88
C GLY A 312 1.74 -16.83 7.63
N ALA A 313 2.03 -16.54 6.37
CA ALA A 313 2.76 -15.35 5.97
C ALA A 313 1.93 -14.05 6.14
N ILE A 314 0.60 -14.08 5.92
CA ILE A 314 -0.24 -12.89 6.14
C ILE A 314 -0.13 -12.41 7.60
N GLU A 315 -0.08 -13.36 8.55
CA GLU A 315 0.08 -13.03 9.97
C GLU A 315 1.43 -12.33 10.24
N GLN A 316 2.49 -12.74 9.55
CA GLN A 316 3.83 -12.16 9.71
C GLN A 316 3.94 -10.80 9.00
N ASP A 317 3.43 -10.69 7.78
CA ASP A 317 3.59 -9.53 6.93
C ASP A 317 2.67 -8.35 7.31
N ALA A 318 1.46 -8.65 7.83
CA ALA A 318 0.49 -7.63 8.23
C ALA A 318 0.96 -6.89 9.49
N ASP A 319 0.78 -5.57 9.52
CA ASP A 319 0.98 -4.75 10.72
C ASP A 319 -0.25 -4.82 11.62
N ILE A 320 -1.44 -4.77 11.03
CA ILE A 320 -2.72 -4.80 11.73
C ILE A 320 -3.59 -5.93 11.18
N ILE A 321 -4.21 -6.70 12.08
CA ILE A 321 -5.18 -7.74 11.72
C ILE A 321 -6.49 -7.49 12.45
N LEU A 322 -7.55 -7.30 11.66
CA LEU A 322 -8.90 -7.08 12.07
C LEU A 322 -9.76 -8.30 11.70
N PHE A 323 -10.52 -8.83 12.62
CA PHE A 323 -11.56 -9.81 12.30
C PHE A 323 -12.94 -9.20 12.39
N ILE A 324 -13.80 -9.56 11.45
CA ILE A 324 -15.22 -9.21 11.50
C ILE A 324 -16.02 -10.42 11.97
N TYR A 325 -16.81 -10.22 13.00
CA TYR A 325 -17.69 -11.23 13.56
C TYR A 325 -19.10 -10.69 13.72
N ARG A 326 -20.10 -11.49 13.30
CA ARG A 326 -21.51 -11.20 13.46
C ARG A 326 -22.20 -12.43 14.05
N LYS A 327 -22.52 -12.34 15.33
CA LYS A 327 -23.13 -13.44 16.09
C LYS A 327 -24.46 -13.88 15.50
N TYR A 328 -25.25 -12.93 14.98
CA TYR A 328 -26.55 -13.21 14.32
C TYR A 328 -26.46 -14.22 13.17
N VAL A 329 -25.35 -14.27 12.46
CA VAL A 329 -25.17 -15.21 11.33
C VAL A 329 -25.29 -16.66 11.80
N TYR A 330 -24.86 -16.95 13.02
CA TYR A 330 -24.87 -18.29 13.62
C TYR A 330 -26.08 -18.50 14.55
N SER A 331 -26.34 -17.55 15.45
CA SER A 331 -27.38 -17.68 16.49
C SER A 331 -28.81 -17.56 15.94
N LYS A 332 -28.99 -16.76 14.86
CA LYS A 332 -30.30 -16.35 14.34
C LYS A 332 -31.20 -15.70 15.38
N ASN A 333 -30.65 -15.27 16.51
CA ASN A 333 -31.38 -14.60 17.57
C ASN A 333 -31.61 -13.13 17.20
N GLU A 334 -32.86 -12.64 17.26
CA GLU A 334 -33.20 -11.25 16.90
C GLU A 334 -32.48 -10.22 17.75
N GLU A 335 -32.07 -10.54 18.99
CA GLU A 335 -31.26 -9.65 19.84
C GLU A 335 -29.87 -9.37 19.28
N ASP A 336 -29.30 -10.31 18.51
CA ASP A 336 -27.98 -10.18 17.88
C ASP A 336 -28.07 -9.48 16.51
N LYS A 337 -29.29 -9.23 16.02
CA LYS A 337 -29.52 -8.66 14.70
C LYS A 337 -29.00 -7.24 14.58
N GLY A 338 -28.29 -6.96 13.49
CA GLY A 338 -27.71 -5.63 13.23
C GLY A 338 -26.44 -5.34 14.00
N LEU A 339 -26.02 -6.22 14.90
CA LEU A 339 -24.75 -6.08 15.62
C LEU A 339 -23.61 -6.76 14.88
N GLY A 340 -22.46 -6.13 14.90
CA GLY A 340 -21.20 -6.66 14.38
C GLY A 340 -20.03 -6.24 15.28
N GLU A 341 -19.05 -7.10 15.39
CA GLU A 341 -17.85 -6.85 16.17
C GLU A 341 -16.65 -6.75 15.24
N ILE A 342 -15.77 -5.78 15.47
CA ILE A 342 -14.45 -5.69 14.89
C ILE A 342 -13.45 -6.08 15.98
N ILE A 343 -12.74 -7.19 15.79
CA ILE A 343 -11.79 -7.74 16.74
C ILE A 343 -10.40 -7.39 16.24
N VAL A 344 -9.66 -6.54 16.98
CA VAL A 344 -8.26 -6.23 16.69
C VAL A 344 -7.40 -7.32 17.31
N SER A 345 -6.78 -8.15 16.46
CA SER A 345 -6.02 -9.33 16.91
C SER A 345 -4.50 -9.14 16.80
N LYS A 346 -4.07 -8.18 15.97
CA LYS A 346 -2.69 -7.73 15.86
C LYS A 346 -2.68 -6.23 15.66
N HIS A 347 -1.82 -5.54 16.42
CA HIS A 347 -1.54 -4.10 16.27
C HIS A 347 -0.16 -3.80 16.85
#